data_7d0608d8eeaa79ae6d7a759dfe2b46b4
#
_entry.id   7d0608d8eeaa79ae6d7a759dfe2b46b4
#
_cell.length_a   1.000
_cell.length_b   1.000
_cell.length_c   1.000
_cell.angle_alpha   90.00
_cell.angle_beta   90.00
_cell.angle_gamma   90.00
#
_symmetry.space_group_name_H-M   'P 1'
#
loop_
_entity.id
_entity.type
_entity.pdbx_description
1 polymer ?
#
loop_
_entity_poly.entity_id
_entity_poly.type
_entity_poly.pdbx_seq_one_letter_code
_entity_poly.pdbx_strand_id
1 'polypeptide(L)'
;MRILVLIFLCGLASDFLLSQELFRGENLLVKPPKTSEYKGFHKESGGLKSTTWISNENSTKDTFTVNILSGNRLDLERFRDIQDKPGREACSEFSSLDINDLERNGYKSLFWETSCTLNDTSIRIIQLAILGRDSLYHLRKLWRISVEADIYSSWRKKMEEISVCDTRWNRKKKHPCPKDLSKVDD
;
A
#
# COMPACT_ATOMS: atom_id res chain seq x y z
N MET A 1 -38.47 17.72 -47.21
CA MET A 1 -37.26 18.29 -46.56
C MET A 1 -37.25 17.79 -45.12
N ARG A 2 -36.48 16.70 -44.81
CA ARG A 2 -36.42 16.09 -43.48
C ARG A 2 -35.12 16.54 -42.82
N ILE A 3 -35.24 17.29 -41.73
CA ILE A 3 -34.09 17.77 -40.92
C ILE A 3 -33.72 16.64 -39.98
N LEU A 4 -32.52 16.06 -40.18
CA LEU A 4 -31.89 15.10 -39.25
C LEU A 4 -31.22 15.90 -38.12
N VAL A 5 -31.77 15.82 -36.91
CA VAL A 5 -31.14 16.35 -35.71
C VAL A 5 -30.19 15.28 -35.19
N LEU A 6 -28.86 15.51 -35.36
CA LEU A 6 -27.82 14.71 -34.74
C LEU A 6 -27.65 15.15 -33.30
N ILE A 7 -28.16 14.33 -32.38
CA ILE A 7 -27.93 14.49 -30.95
C ILE A 7 -26.53 13.95 -30.66
N PHE A 8 -25.54 14.85 -30.43
CA PHE A 8 -24.22 14.54 -29.96
C PHE A 8 -24.34 14.23 -28.45
N LEU A 9 -24.44 12.94 -28.11
CA LEU A 9 -24.29 12.47 -26.74
C LEU A 9 -22.79 12.59 -26.35
N CYS A 10 -22.41 13.74 -25.78
CA CYS A 10 -21.18 13.88 -25.02
C CYS A 10 -21.29 12.95 -23.79
N GLY A 11 -20.71 11.75 -23.90
CA GLY A 11 -20.48 10.88 -22.78
C GLY A 11 -19.47 11.55 -21.83
N LEU A 12 -19.98 12.22 -20.80
CA LEU A 12 -19.19 12.59 -19.63
C LEU A 12 -18.76 11.29 -18.97
N ALA A 13 -17.54 10.84 -19.25
CA ALA A 13 -16.85 9.87 -18.43
C ALA A 13 -16.63 10.54 -17.07
N SER A 14 -17.58 10.37 -16.18
CA SER A 14 -17.43 10.71 -14.78
C SER A 14 -16.38 9.76 -14.23
N ASP A 15 -15.15 10.23 -14.08
CA ASP A 15 -14.19 9.61 -13.17
C ASP A 15 -14.85 9.59 -11.80
N PHE A 16 -15.45 8.47 -11.47
CA PHE A 16 -15.88 8.18 -10.11
C PHE A 16 -14.59 8.15 -9.28
N LEU A 17 -14.24 9.29 -8.70
CA LEU A 17 -13.34 9.36 -7.57
C LEU A 17 -13.97 8.47 -6.50
N LEU A 18 -13.52 7.24 -6.38
CA LEU A 18 -13.84 6.37 -5.27
C LEU A 18 -13.30 7.08 -4.02
N SER A 19 -14.17 7.88 -3.40
CA SER A 19 -13.91 8.47 -2.10
C SER A 19 -13.65 7.31 -1.15
N GLN A 20 -12.48 7.28 -0.55
CA GLN A 20 -12.18 6.29 0.48
C GLN A 20 -13.04 6.64 1.69
N GLU A 21 -13.96 5.74 2.04
CA GLU A 21 -14.79 5.88 3.24
C GLU A 21 -13.92 5.73 4.49
N LEU A 22 -14.11 6.62 5.47
CA LEU A 22 -13.40 6.60 6.75
C LEU A 22 -14.26 5.95 7.83
N PHE A 23 -13.71 4.93 8.47
CA PHE A 23 -14.32 4.27 9.64
C PHE A 23 -13.91 4.97 10.94
N ARG A 24 -14.67 4.72 12.00
CA ARG A 24 -14.30 5.20 13.33
C ARG A 24 -13.03 4.50 13.81
N GLY A 25 -11.97 5.26 14.06
CA GLY A 25 -10.66 4.76 14.48
C GLY A 25 -9.56 5.08 13.50
N GLU A 26 -8.55 4.24 13.45
CA GLU A 26 -7.43 4.36 12.52
C GLU A 26 -7.82 3.89 11.12
N ASN A 27 -7.46 4.70 10.13
CA ASN A 27 -7.72 4.43 8.72
C ASN A 27 -6.39 4.51 7.94
N LEU A 28 -6.07 3.45 7.22
CA LEU A 28 -4.95 3.43 6.29
C LEU A 28 -5.36 4.14 5.00
N LEU A 29 -4.68 5.23 4.68
CA LEU A 29 -4.90 6.01 3.47
C LEU A 29 -3.99 5.45 2.36
N VAL A 30 -4.56 4.56 1.55
CA VAL A 30 -3.87 3.90 0.44
C VAL A 30 -4.76 3.88 -0.79
N LYS A 31 -4.19 4.27 -1.94
CA LYS A 31 -4.90 4.13 -3.22
C LYS A 31 -4.60 2.74 -3.79
N PRO A 32 -5.62 1.89 -3.98
CA PRO A 32 -5.42 0.59 -4.61
C PRO A 32 -4.91 0.77 -6.05
N PRO A 33 -4.17 -0.18 -6.60
CA PRO A 33 -3.83 -0.21 -8.01
C PRO A 33 -5.09 -0.26 -8.88
N LYS A 34 -4.98 0.23 -10.13
CA LYS A 34 -6.09 0.19 -11.07
C LYS A 34 -6.51 -1.25 -11.37
N THR A 35 -7.82 -1.51 -11.37
CA THR A 35 -8.39 -2.84 -11.65
C THR A 35 -8.13 -3.32 -13.08
N SER A 36 -7.89 -2.42 -14.02
CA SER A 36 -7.44 -2.76 -15.37
C SER A 36 -6.04 -3.38 -15.41
N GLU A 37 -5.19 -3.08 -14.44
CA GLU A 37 -3.78 -3.52 -14.39
C GLU A 37 -3.57 -4.64 -13.36
N TYR A 38 -4.41 -4.69 -12.30
CA TYR A 38 -4.25 -5.60 -11.17
C TYR A 38 -5.56 -6.26 -10.75
N LYS A 39 -5.47 -7.52 -10.33
CA LYS A 39 -6.56 -8.27 -9.70
C LYS A 39 -6.33 -8.35 -8.19
N GLY A 40 -7.31 -7.93 -7.40
CA GLY A 40 -7.27 -7.93 -5.94
C GLY A 40 -7.78 -9.23 -5.33
N PHE A 41 -7.12 -9.68 -4.25
CA PHE A 41 -7.52 -10.83 -3.42
C PHE A 41 -7.50 -10.40 -1.96
N HIS A 42 -8.55 -10.72 -1.23
CA HIS A 42 -8.66 -10.41 0.19
C HIS A 42 -8.65 -11.68 1.03
N LYS A 43 -7.96 -11.63 2.17
CA LYS A 43 -7.92 -12.71 3.16
C LYS A 43 -7.93 -12.11 4.56
N GLU A 44 -8.72 -12.70 5.45
CA GLU A 44 -8.74 -12.34 6.87
C GLU A 44 -8.59 -13.60 7.73
N SER A 45 -7.68 -13.56 8.71
CA SER A 45 -7.44 -14.67 9.64
C SER A 45 -6.66 -14.19 10.86
N GLY A 46 -7.12 -14.54 12.07
CA GLY A 46 -6.34 -14.37 13.30
C GLY A 46 -5.88 -12.93 13.60
N GLY A 47 -6.68 -11.91 13.27
CA GLY A 47 -6.31 -10.49 13.45
C GLY A 47 -5.44 -9.93 12.33
N LEU A 48 -5.12 -10.72 11.31
CA LEU A 48 -4.48 -10.27 10.08
C LEU A 48 -5.54 -10.06 8.99
N LYS A 49 -5.63 -8.84 8.47
CA LYS A 49 -6.34 -8.52 7.22
C LYS A 49 -5.30 -8.29 6.14
N SER A 50 -5.38 -9.05 5.07
CA SER A 50 -4.43 -8.97 3.95
C SER A 50 -5.18 -8.76 2.64
N THR A 51 -4.76 -7.76 1.88
CA THR A 51 -5.22 -7.56 0.50
C THR A 51 -4.00 -7.59 -0.41
N THR A 52 -4.01 -8.47 -1.38
CA THR A 52 -2.94 -8.62 -2.37
C THR A 52 -3.49 -8.32 -3.75
N TRP A 53 -2.87 -7.39 -4.44
CA TRP A 53 -3.11 -7.10 -5.86
C TRP A 53 -2.00 -7.75 -6.67
N ILE A 54 -2.39 -8.51 -7.67
CA ILE A 54 -1.51 -9.26 -8.56
C ILE A 54 -1.65 -8.66 -9.95
N SER A 55 -0.53 -8.34 -10.60
CA SER A 55 -0.53 -7.80 -11.98
C SER A 55 -1.18 -8.77 -12.95
N ASN A 56 -2.05 -8.26 -13.81
CA ASN A 56 -2.71 -9.04 -14.85
C ASN A 56 -1.72 -9.57 -15.90
N GLU A 57 -0.66 -8.81 -16.18
CA GLU A 57 0.37 -9.17 -17.16
C GLU A 57 1.46 -10.08 -16.57
N ASN A 58 1.82 -9.86 -15.30
CA ASN A 58 2.94 -10.53 -14.63
C ASN A 58 2.51 -11.16 -13.30
N SER A 59 1.49 -12.01 -13.31
CA SER A 59 0.78 -12.52 -12.12
C SER A 59 1.66 -13.14 -11.04
N THR A 60 2.78 -13.77 -11.40
CA THR A 60 3.71 -14.38 -10.43
C THR A 60 4.89 -13.48 -10.08
N LYS A 61 5.08 -12.38 -10.79
CA LYS A 61 6.30 -11.58 -10.77
C LYS A 61 6.11 -10.17 -10.23
N ASP A 62 4.87 -9.65 -10.22
CA ASP A 62 4.55 -8.30 -9.78
C ASP A 62 3.33 -8.31 -8.87
N THR A 63 3.53 -7.96 -7.60
CA THR A 63 2.45 -7.92 -6.61
C THR A 63 2.55 -6.70 -5.71
N PHE A 64 1.39 -6.20 -5.28
CA PHE A 64 1.28 -5.22 -4.20
C PHE A 64 0.43 -5.81 -3.07
N THR A 65 0.91 -5.77 -1.83
CA THR A 65 0.23 -6.36 -0.68
C THR A 65 0.10 -5.32 0.43
N VAL A 66 -1.08 -5.25 1.02
CA VAL A 66 -1.38 -4.49 2.23
C VAL A 66 -1.80 -5.47 3.32
N ASN A 67 -1.09 -5.43 4.44
CA ASN A 67 -1.38 -6.21 5.64
C ASN A 67 -1.72 -5.26 6.79
N ILE A 68 -2.81 -5.55 7.51
CA ILE A 68 -3.19 -4.87 8.74
C ILE A 68 -3.18 -5.91 9.84
N LEU A 69 -2.26 -5.74 10.80
CA LEU A 69 -2.06 -6.64 11.93
C LEU A 69 -2.67 -6.00 13.18
N SER A 70 -3.91 -6.34 13.48
CA SER A 70 -4.65 -5.77 14.62
C SER A 70 -4.02 -6.17 15.95
N GLY A 71 -3.90 -5.20 16.87
CA GLY A 71 -3.32 -5.41 18.20
C GLY A 71 -1.80 -5.63 18.22
N ASN A 72 -1.13 -5.67 17.06
CA ASN A 72 0.31 -5.87 16.99
C ASN A 72 1.04 -4.58 17.36
N ARG A 73 2.00 -4.70 18.31
CA ARG A 73 2.83 -3.60 18.83
C ARG A 73 4.32 -3.92 18.76
N LEU A 74 4.71 -4.77 17.82
CA LEU A 74 6.12 -5.03 17.57
C LEU A 74 6.82 -3.71 17.23
N ASP A 75 8.03 -3.57 17.76
CA ASP A 75 8.95 -2.54 17.31
C ASP A 75 9.24 -2.70 15.81
N LEU A 76 9.37 -1.58 15.10
CA LEU A 76 9.49 -1.59 13.63
C LEU A 76 10.77 -2.26 13.16
N GLU A 77 11.88 -2.10 13.88
CA GLU A 77 13.15 -2.73 13.54
C GLU A 77 13.04 -4.25 13.69
N ARG A 78 12.47 -4.70 14.80
CA ARG A 78 12.20 -6.13 15.00
C ARG A 78 11.23 -6.68 13.96
N PHE A 79 10.22 -5.90 13.57
CA PHE A 79 9.32 -6.30 12.50
C PHE A 79 10.05 -6.46 11.18
N ARG A 80 10.91 -5.49 10.81
CA ARG A 80 11.77 -5.58 9.63
C ARG A 80 12.64 -6.83 9.65
N ASP A 81 13.30 -7.10 10.78
CA ASP A 81 14.13 -8.29 10.93
C ASP A 81 13.39 -9.59 10.64
N ILE A 82 12.12 -9.68 11.10
CA ILE A 82 11.24 -10.83 10.83
C ILE A 82 10.92 -10.91 9.34
N GLN A 83 10.65 -9.76 8.67
CA GLN A 83 10.33 -9.73 7.24
C GLN A 83 11.54 -10.08 6.37
N ASP A 84 12.73 -9.67 6.77
CA ASP A 84 13.96 -9.86 6.02
C ASP A 84 14.59 -11.25 6.24
N LYS A 85 14.26 -11.91 7.36
CA LYS A 85 14.85 -13.22 7.73
C LYS A 85 14.75 -14.26 6.62
N PRO A 86 13.59 -14.51 5.95
CA PRO A 86 13.52 -15.49 4.89
C PRO A 86 14.45 -15.18 3.71
N GLY A 87 14.62 -13.91 3.38
CA GLY A 87 15.55 -13.47 2.34
C GLY A 87 17.01 -13.72 2.72
N ARG A 88 17.41 -13.37 3.94
CA ARG A 88 18.76 -13.64 4.45
C ARG A 88 19.12 -15.13 4.46
N GLU A 89 18.14 -15.99 4.69
CA GLU A 89 18.34 -17.44 4.76
C GLU A 89 18.32 -18.13 3.37
N ALA A 90 17.60 -17.60 2.40
CA ALA A 90 17.34 -18.28 1.14
C ALA A 90 18.07 -17.68 -0.08
N CYS A 91 18.44 -16.39 -0.05
CA CYS A 91 19.04 -15.69 -1.18
C CYS A 91 20.55 -15.92 -1.25
N SER A 92 21.09 -16.14 -2.43
CA SER A 92 22.54 -16.18 -2.66
C SER A 92 23.19 -14.81 -2.45
N GLU A 93 22.45 -13.74 -2.77
CA GLU A 93 22.79 -12.36 -2.50
C GLU A 93 21.58 -11.69 -1.86
N PHE A 94 21.80 -11.03 -0.73
CA PHE A 94 20.74 -10.32 0.00
C PHE A 94 21.23 -8.95 0.45
N SER A 95 20.39 -7.94 0.23
CA SER A 95 20.61 -6.61 0.85
C SER A 95 19.30 -6.05 1.38
N SER A 96 19.37 -5.25 2.44
CA SER A 96 18.26 -4.53 3.02
C SER A 96 18.73 -3.14 3.42
N LEU A 97 18.15 -2.11 2.81
CA LEU A 97 18.58 -0.72 2.92
C LEU A 97 17.41 0.16 3.35
N ASP A 98 17.64 1.04 4.33
CA ASP A 98 16.66 2.05 4.70
C ASP A 98 16.53 3.08 3.60
N ILE A 99 15.27 3.36 3.23
CA ILE A 99 14.96 4.45 2.31
C ILE A 99 14.69 5.71 3.13
N ASN A 100 13.91 5.57 4.19
CA ASN A 100 13.50 6.71 5.00
C ASN A 100 12.85 6.27 6.32
N ASP A 101 13.13 7.01 7.39
CA ASP A 101 12.79 6.74 8.78
C ASP A 101 11.76 7.75 9.32
N LEU A 102 10.83 8.21 8.47
CA LEU A 102 9.98 9.33 8.77
C LEU A 102 8.71 8.95 9.55
N GLU A 103 8.34 9.83 10.47
CA GLU A 103 6.97 9.87 10.97
C GLU A 103 5.99 10.21 9.84
N ARG A 104 4.91 9.42 9.74
CA ARG A 104 3.84 9.63 8.77
C ARG A 104 2.57 10.03 9.48
N ASN A 105 2.17 11.29 9.33
CA ASN A 105 1.05 11.86 10.05
C ASN A 105 1.16 11.64 11.58
N GLY A 106 2.38 11.73 12.14
CA GLY A 106 2.67 11.56 13.56
C GLY A 106 2.78 10.11 14.05
N TYR A 107 2.66 9.12 13.16
CA TYR A 107 2.93 7.71 13.47
C TYR A 107 4.36 7.33 13.07
N LYS A 108 5.04 6.57 13.93
CA LYS A 108 6.34 5.99 13.59
C LYS A 108 6.21 5.12 12.35
N SER A 109 7.13 5.25 11.41
CA SER A 109 7.17 4.42 10.21
C SER A 109 8.59 4.05 9.85
N LEU A 110 8.73 2.92 9.18
CA LEU A 110 9.97 2.44 8.60
C LEU A 110 9.72 2.12 7.12
N PHE A 111 10.55 2.70 6.25
CA PHE A 111 10.46 2.50 4.82
C PHE A 111 11.79 1.99 4.30
N TRP A 112 11.82 0.75 3.77
CA TRP A 112 13.04 0.10 3.35
C TRP A 112 12.88 -0.66 2.04
N GLU A 113 14.01 -0.95 1.43
CA GLU A 113 14.13 -1.76 0.23
C GLU A 113 14.91 -3.03 0.54
N THR A 114 14.46 -4.14 -0.04
CA THR A 114 15.14 -5.41 0.01
C THR A 114 15.43 -5.88 -1.40
N SER A 115 16.66 -6.29 -1.68
CA SER A 115 17.00 -7.00 -2.91
C SER A 115 17.56 -8.39 -2.59
N CYS A 116 17.26 -9.32 -3.47
CA CYS A 116 17.55 -10.73 -3.28
C CYS A 116 17.79 -11.41 -4.63
N THR A 117 18.81 -12.25 -4.74
CA THR A 117 19.00 -13.17 -5.85
C THR A 117 18.68 -14.58 -5.37
N LEU A 118 17.67 -15.21 -5.97
CA LEU A 118 17.24 -16.57 -5.66
C LEU A 118 17.10 -17.37 -6.94
N ASN A 119 17.91 -18.44 -7.08
CA ASN A 119 17.93 -19.29 -8.28
C ASN A 119 17.98 -18.46 -9.58
N ASP A 120 18.94 -17.58 -9.70
CA ASP A 120 19.15 -16.63 -10.81
C ASP A 120 17.99 -15.64 -11.05
N THR A 121 17.00 -15.63 -10.19
CA THR A 121 15.90 -14.67 -10.24
C THR A 121 16.20 -13.48 -9.33
N SER A 122 16.26 -12.29 -9.91
CA SER A 122 16.34 -11.04 -9.14
C SER A 122 14.97 -10.71 -8.55
N ILE A 123 14.94 -10.50 -7.24
CA ILE A 123 13.74 -10.07 -6.50
C ILE A 123 14.04 -8.71 -5.88
N ARG A 124 13.15 -7.77 -6.11
CA ARG A 124 13.21 -6.44 -5.51
C ARG A 124 11.92 -6.15 -4.78
N ILE A 125 12.01 -5.64 -3.56
CA ILE A 125 10.85 -5.36 -2.71
C ILE A 125 11.04 -4.01 -2.07
N ILE A 126 10.05 -3.12 -2.20
CA ILE A 126 9.96 -1.93 -1.36
C ILE A 126 8.87 -2.16 -0.31
N GLN A 127 9.16 -1.83 0.94
CA GLN A 127 8.32 -2.15 2.08
C GLN A 127 8.13 -0.91 2.97
N LEU A 128 6.93 -0.75 3.46
CA LEU A 128 6.56 0.31 4.40
C LEU A 128 5.83 -0.33 5.59
N ALA A 129 6.32 -0.08 6.79
CA ALA A 129 5.61 -0.39 8.02
C ALA A 129 5.25 0.90 8.75
N ILE A 130 4.01 1.01 9.24
CA ILE A 130 3.53 2.13 10.05
C ILE A 130 2.97 1.55 11.35
N LEU A 131 3.52 1.99 12.47
CA LEU A 131 3.06 1.57 13.80
C LEU A 131 1.94 2.48 14.26
N GLY A 132 0.71 2.05 14.01
CA GLY A 132 -0.48 2.71 14.51
C GLY A 132 -0.72 2.44 15.98
N ARG A 133 -1.77 3.05 16.51
CA ARG A 133 -2.23 2.85 17.88
C ARG A 133 -2.91 1.49 18.08
N ASP A 134 -3.71 1.09 17.09
CA ASP A 134 -4.54 -0.13 17.15
C ASP A 134 -3.96 -1.28 16.32
N SER A 135 -3.17 -0.95 15.30
CA SER A 135 -2.64 -1.94 14.35
C SER A 135 -1.24 -1.56 13.86
N LEU A 136 -0.52 -2.57 13.40
CA LEU A 136 0.65 -2.38 12.55
C LEU A 136 0.21 -2.56 11.10
N TYR A 137 0.50 -1.58 10.28
CA TYR A 137 0.21 -1.54 8.84
C TYR A 137 1.48 -1.86 8.09
N HIS A 138 1.46 -2.92 7.27
CA HIS A 138 2.59 -3.33 6.45
C HIS A 138 2.20 -3.38 4.99
N LEU A 139 2.89 -2.62 4.18
CA LEU A 139 2.69 -2.55 2.73
C LEU A 139 3.96 -3.02 2.04
N ARG A 140 3.76 -3.81 0.98
CA ARG A 140 4.87 -4.41 0.25
C ARG A 140 4.58 -4.41 -1.24
N LYS A 141 5.48 -3.81 -2.03
CA LYS A 141 5.53 -3.94 -3.48
C LYS A 141 6.69 -4.84 -3.85
N LEU A 142 6.39 -5.91 -4.57
CA LEU A 142 7.36 -6.94 -4.93
C LEU A 142 7.43 -7.10 -6.44
N TRP A 143 8.65 -7.18 -6.97
CA TRP A 143 8.95 -7.58 -8.33
C TRP A 143 9.91 -8.78 -8.31
N ARG A 144 9.61 -9.79 -9.15
CA ARG A 144 10.48 -10.93 -9.43
C ARG A 144 11.00 -10.89 -10.86
N ILE A 145 11.18 -9.69 -11.36
CA ILE A 145 11.71 -9.36 -12.68
C ILE A 145 12.54 -8.09 -12.55
N SER A 146 13.38 -7.81 -13.51
CA SER A 146 13.97 -6.49 -13.63
C SER A 146 12.86 -5.46 -13.81
N VAL A 147 12.88 -4.41 -13.01
CA VAL A 147 11.90 -3.31 -13.05
C VAL A 147 12.57 -2.07 -13.62
N GLU A 148 11.90 -1.40 -14.54
CA GLU A 148 12.35 -0.14 -15.11
C GLU A 148 12.39 0.97 -14.05
N ALA A 149 13.35 1.90 -14.19
CA ALA A 149 13.60 2.91 -13.17
C ALA A 149 12.42 3.87 -12.94
N ASP A 150 11.65 4.17 -13.98
CA ASP A 150 10.45 5.00 -13.92
C ASP A 150 9.29 4.28 -13.18
N ILE A 151 9.07 3.00 -13.44
CA ILE A 151 8.08 2.16 -12.75
C ILE A 151 8.46 2.08 -11.26
N TYR A 152 9.73 1.79 -10.96
CA TYR A 152 10.23 1.77 -9.59
C TYR A 152 10.00 3.10 -8.88
N SER A 153 10.41 4.21 -9.51
CA SER A 153 10.28 5.55 -8.94
C SER A 153 8.82 5.95 -8.71
N SER A 154 7.92 5.57 -9.64
CA SER A 154 6.48 5.78 -9.49
C SER A 154 5.90 5.04 -8.28
N TRP A 155 6.27 3.77 -8.08
CA TRP A 155 5.83 3.00 -6.93
C TRP A 155 6.44 3.50 -5.62
N ARG A 156 7.71 3.87 -5.63
CA ARG A 156 8.37 4.49 -4.47
C ARG A 156 7.61 5.74 -4.03
N LYS A 157 7.29 6.65 -4.97
CA LYS A 157 6.50 7.84 -4.69
C LYS A 157 5.11 7.50 -4.13
N LYS A 158 4.40 6.52 -4.73
CA LYS A 158 3.11 6.05 -4.20
C LYS A 158 3.22 5.55 -2.76
N MET A 159 4.27 4.80 -2.43
CA MET A 159 4.51 4.31 -1.07
C MET A 159 4.84 5.45 -0.10
N GLU A 160 5.50 6.50 -0.54
CA GLU A 160 5.81 7.70 0.25
C GLU A 160 4.56 8.51 0.61
N GLU A 161 3.52 8.48 -0.22
CA GLU A 161 2.24 9.18 0.00
C GLU A 161 1.32 8.44 0.99
N ILE A 162 1.58 7.16 1.28
CA ILE A 162 0.75 6.36 2.18
C ILE A 162 0.91 6.84 3.63
N SER A 163 -0.21 6.99 4.30
CA SER A 163 -0.26 7.40 5.71
C SER A 163 -1.40 6.72 6.46
N VAL A 164 -1.44 6.88 7.78
CA VAL A 164 -2.54 6.47 8.64
C VAL A 164 -3.12 7.71 9.29
N CYS A 165 -4.44 7.79 9.40
CA CYS A 165 -5.13 8.84 10.15
C CYS A 165 -6.08 8.24 11.19
N ASP A 166 -6.50 9.02 12.17
CA ASP A 166 -7.44 8.60 13.21
C ASP A 166 -8.65 9.55 13.26
N THR A 167 -9.83 8.98 13.03
CA THR A 167 -11.10 9.74 13.06
C THR A 167 -11.59 9.99 14.46
N ARG A 168 -11.06 9.30 15.50
CA ARG A 168 -11.45 9.51 16.89
C ARG A 168 -11.11 10.92 17.33
N TRP A 169 -12.06 11.56 17.98
CA TRP A 169 -11.85 12.90 18.46
C TRP A 169 -10.78 12.93 19.55
N ASN A 170 -9.69 13.66 19.31
CA ASN A 170 -8.68 13.96 20.31
C ASN A 170 -8.44 15.47 20.30
N ARG A 171 -8.50 16.13 21.49
CA ARG A 171 -8.27 17.57 21.63
C ARG A 171 -6.97 18.06 20.99
N LYS A 172 -5.99 17.20 20.81
CA LYS A 172 -4.68 17.54 20.22
C LYS A 172 -4.52 17.08 18.76
N LYS A 173 -5.53 16.45 18.14
CA LYS A 173 -5.54 15.94 16.73
C LYS A 173 -4.13 15.58 16.21
N LYS A 174 -3.46 14.62 16.87
CA LYS A 174 -2.11 14.22 16.50
C LYS A 174 -2.02 13.55 15.12
N HIS A 175 -3.14 12.97 14.65
CA HIS A 175 -3.22 12.14 13.44
C HIS A 175 -4.47 12.51 12.63
N PRO A 176 -4.58 13.74 12.12
CA PRO A 176 -5.81 14.20 11.47
C PRO A 176 -6.04 13.44 10.16
N CYS A 177 -7.30 13.12 9.87
CA CYS A 177 -7.71 12.66 8.55
C CYS A 177 -7.91 13.83 7.60
N PRO A 178 -7.65 13.65 6.29
CA PRO A 178 -7.97 14.63 5.27
C PRO A 178 -9.44 15.03 5.33
N LYS A 179 -9.74 16.31 5.09
CA LYS A 179 -11.10 16.84 5.20
C LYS A 179 -11.99 16.47 4.02
N ASP A 180 -11.39 16.11 2.91
CA ASP A 180 -12.03 15.74 1.66
C ASP A 180 -12.52 14.28 1.61
N LEU A 181 -12.18 13.50 2.65
CA LEU A 181 -12.66 12.12 2.76
C LEU A 181 -13.99 12.08 3.52
N SER A 182 -14.98 11.37 2.97
CA SER A 182 -16.27 11.14 3.62
C SER A 182 -16.10 10.27 4.87
N LYS A 183 -16.84 10.60 5.94
CA LYS A 183 -16.97 9.71 7.10
C LYS A 183 -18.15 8.79 6.86
N VAL A 184 -17.98 7.51 7.18
CA VAL A 184 -19.11 6.60 7.34
C VAL A 184 -19.66 6.86 8.74
N ASP A 185 -20.87 7.38 8.83
CA ASP A 185 -21.59 7.48 10.09
C ASP A 185 -22.02 6.06 10.50
N ASP A 186 -21.69 5.66 11.73
CA ASP A 186 -22.06 4.36 12.34
C ASP A 186 -23.57 4.29 12.62
#